data_86d0b136041e617acd18499e7fd9357b
#
_entry.id   86d0b136041e617acd18499e7fd9357b
#
_cell.length_a   1.000
_cell.length_b   1.000
_cell.length_c   1.000
_cell.angle_alpha   90.00
_cell.angle_beta   90.00
_cell.angle_gamma   90.00
#
_symmetry.space_group_name_H-M   'P 1'
#
loop_
_entity.id
_entity.type
_entity.pdbx_description
1 polymer ?
#
loop_
_entity_poly.entity_id
_entity_poly.type
_entity_poly.pdbx_seq_one_letter_code
_entity_poly.pdbx_strand_id
1 'polypeptide(L)'
;MGFRVGVHPRVVKAMKSLPPAHYERIHTLLKVLREEPVPAGIYDVKKLKGTGDLALYRVRAGEYRLIYAVDWKRDLVRVLRLESRGRAYK
;
A
#
# COMPACT_ATOMS: atom_id res chain seq x y z
N MET A 1 -19.17 0.22 2.53
CA MET A 1 -18.43 -0.59 3.36
C MET A 1 -17.04 -0.56 2.96
N GLY A 2 -16.16 -0.46 3.85
CA GLY A 2 -14.75 -0.41 3.55
C GLY A 2 -14.09 -1.76 3.63
N PHE A 3 -12.85 -1.80 3.22
CA PHE A 3 -12.01 -2.97 3.38
C PHE A 3 -11.27 -2.84 4.71
N ARG A 4 -10.87 -3.95 5.27
CA ARG A 4 -9.96 -3.92 6.40
C ARG A 4 -8.55 -3.82 5.83
N VAL A 5 -7.69 -3.07 6.49
CA VAL A 5 -6.31 -2.92 6.03
C VAL A 5 -5.38 -3.43 7.11
N GLY A 6 -4.70 -4.51 6.82
CA GLY A 6 -3.69 -5.04 7.71
C GLY A 6 -2.32 -4.62 7.22
N VAL A 7 -1.46 -4.21 8.13
CA VAL A 7 -0.13 -3.72 7.76
C VAL A 7 0.91 -4.63 8.40
N HIS A 8 1.78 -5.19 7.58
CA HIS A 8 2.82 -6.08 8.08
C HIS A 8 3.72 -5.31 9.05
N PRO A 9 4.16 -5.93 10.15
CA PRO A 9 5.02 -5.24 11.12
C PRO A 9 6.25 -4.56 10.52
N ARG A 10 6.84 -5.13 9.47
CA ARG A 10 7.98 -4.49 8.82
C ARG A 10 7.61 -3.14 8.21
N VAL A 11 6.38 -3.02 7.74
CA VAL A 11 5.92 -1.77 7.14
C VAL A 11 5.66 -0.74 8.24
N VAL A 12 5.07 -1.17 9.34
CA VAL A 12 4.82 -0.28 10.47
C VAL A 12 6.15 0.28 10.97
N LYS A 13 7.15 -0.58 11.07
CA LYS A 13 8.46 -0.17 11.53
C LYS A 13 9.10 0.81 10.55
N ALA A 14 8.99 0.54 9.26
CA ALA A 14 9.55 1.42 8.25
C ALA A 14 8.88 2.79 8.27
N MET A 15 7.56 2.81 8.47
CA MET A 15 6.83 4.07 8.53
C MET A 15 7.29 4.94 9.69
N LYS A 16 7.60 4.32 10.82
CA LYS A 16 8.03 5.06 11.99
C LYS A 16 9.35 5.76 11.78
N SER A 17 10.12 5.34 10.79
CA SER A 17 11.40 5.95 10.47
C SER A 17 11.29 7.08 9.47
N LEU A 18 10.12 7.32 8.91
CA LEU A 18 9.96 8.33 7.89
C LEU A 18 9.85 9.73 8.48
N PRO A 19 10.30 10.74 7.74
CA PRO A 19 10.03 12.11 8.14
C PRO A 19 8.52 12.33 8.24
N PRO A 20 8.07 13.24 9.10
CA PRO A 20 6.63 13.44 9.31
C PRO A 20 5.79 13.64 8.07
N ALA A 21 6.28 14.41 7.11
CA ALA A 21 5.53 14.65 5.89
C ALA A 21 5.35 13.38 5.07
N HIS A 22 6.37 12.55 5.04
CA HIS A 22 6.31 11.29 4.30
C HIS A 22 5.41 10.28 5.03
N TYR A 23 5.50 10.26 6.34
CA TYR A 23 4.64 9.42 7.15
C TYR A 23 3.17 9.74 6.85
N GLU A 24 2.83 11.02 6.85
CA GLU A 24 1.45 11.44 6.60
C GLU A 24 0.98 11.03 5.21
N ARG A 25 1.87 11.11 4.24
CA ARG A 25 1.53 10.72 2.87
C ARG A 25 1.16 9.23 2.80
N ILE A 26 1.95 8.39 3.46
CA ILE A 26 1.69 6.95 3.47
C ILE A 26 0.44 6.65 4.29
N HIS A 27 0.28 7.33 5.41
CA HIS A 27 -0.88 7.13 6.25
C HIS A 27 -2.17 7.48 5.50
N THR A 28 -2.15 8.57 4.75
CA THR A 28 -3.30 8.96 3.93
C THR A 28 -3.59 7.90 2.88
N LEU A 29 -2.55 7.36 2.26
CA LEU A 29 -2.72 6.31 1.27
C LEU A 29 -3.39 5.07 1.88
N LEU A 30 -3.00 4.70 3.09
CA LEU A 30 -3.62 3.56 3.75
C LEU A 30 -5.10 3.79 3.99
N LYS A 31 -5.48 5.02 4.30
CA LYS A 31 -6.89 5.35 4.47
C LYS A 31 -7.64 5.23 3.15
N VAL A 32 -7.01 5.66 2.07
CA VAL A 32 -7.62 5.56 0.74
C VAL A 32 -7.84 4.09 0.38
N LEU A 33 -6.89 3.22 0.68
CA LEU A 33 -7.01 1.81 0.36
C LEU A 33 -8.18 1.14 1.08
N ARG A 34 -8.58 1.67 2.22
CA ARG A 34 -9.74 1.13 2.93
C ARG A 34 -11.01 1.33 2.14
N GLU A 35 -11.10 2.45 1.43
CA GLU A 35 -12.31 2.75 0.68
C GLU A 35 -12.21 2.29 -0.76
N GLU A 36 -11.01 2.33 -1.31
CA GLU A 36 -10.82 1.99 -2.70
C GLU A 36 -9.52 1.23 -2.84
N PRO A 37 -9.55 -0.09 -2.83
CA PRO A 37 -8.32 -0.91 -2.85
C PRO A 37 -7.46 -0.75 -4.09
N VAL A 38 -8.02 -0.30 -5.20
CA VAL A 38 -7.23 -0.05 -6.40
C VAL A 38 -7.50 1.39 -6.85
N PRO A 39 -6.89 2.38 -6.17
CA PRO A 39 -7.20 3.78 -6.42
C PRO A 39 -6.49 4.35 -7.64
N ALA A 40 -6.73 3.73 -8.79
CA ALA A 40 -6.02 4.09 -10.02
C ALA A 40 -6.36 5.49 -10.54
N GLY A 41 -7.47 6.04 -10.10
CA GLY A 41 -7.83 7.41 -10.51
C GLY A 41 -7.08 8.48 -9.77
N ILE A 42 -6.46 8.13 -8.64
CA ILE A 42 -5.76 9.08 -7.80
C ILE A 42 -4.26 8.81 -7.76
N TYR A 43 -3.89 7.55 -7.76
CA TYR A 43 -2.50 7.14 -7.66
C TYR A 43 -2.08 6.29 -8.84
N ASP A 44 -0.79 6.15 -9.02
CA ASP A 44 -0.24 5.24 -10.03
C ASP A 44 -0.26 3.84 -9.43
N VAL A 45 -1.21 3.03 -9.85
CA VAL A 45 -1.38 1.68 -9.34
C VAL A 45 -1.15 0.69 -10.46
N LYS A 46 -0.41 -0.37 -10.16
CA LYS A 46 -0.15 -1.41 -11.13
C LYS A 46 -0.38 -2.78 -10.51
N LYS A 47 -1.08 -3.64 -11.25
CA LYS A 47 -1.26 -5.00 -10.79
C LYS A 47 0.00 -5.79 -11.11
N LEU A 48 0.56 -6.43 -10.12
CA LEU A 48 1.80 -7.19 -10.28
C LEU A 48 1.54 -8.66 -10.55
N LYS A 49 0.51 -9.23 -9.94
CA LYS A 49 0.31 -10.65 -10.01
C LYS A 49 -1.06 -11.02 -9.49
N GLY A 50 -1.53 -12.19 -9.81
CA GLY A 50 -2.74 -12.73 -9.22
C GLY A 50 -3.90 -12.82 -10.18
N THR A 51 -4.84 -13.68 -9.84
CA THR A 51 -6.04 -13.88 -10.60
C THR A 51 -7.17 -14.09 -9.63
N GLY A 52 -8.38 -13.93 -10.10
CA GLY A 52 -9.56 -14.16 -9.28
C GLY A 52 -9.63 -13.23 -8.10
N ASP A 53 -9.83 -13.81 -6.93
CA ASP A 53 -10.12 -13.02 -5.75
C ASP A 53 -8.90 -12.49 -5.01
N LEU A 54 -7.71 -12.90 -5.40
CA LEU A 54 -6.51 -12.47 -4.69
C LEU A 54 -5.50 -11.92 -5.67
N ALA A 55 -5.12 -10.68 -5.51
CA ALA A 55 -4.19 -10.03 -6.43
C ALA A 55 -3.19 -9.17 -5.68
N LEU A 56 -2.01 -9.03 -6.27
CA LEU A 56 -0.92 -8.25 -5.72
C LEU A 56 -0.76 -6.98 -6.54
N TYR A 57 -0.66 -5.86 -5.86
CA TYR A 57 -0.57 -4.56 -6.50
C TYR A 57 0.59 -3.74 -5.96
N ARG A 58 1.00 -2.76 -6.77
CA ARG A 58 1.95 -1.74 -6.35
C ARG A 58 1.27 -0.39 -6.51
N VAL A 59 1.40 0.47 -5.52
CA VAL A 59 0.89 1.83 -5.60
C VAL A 59 2.01 2.80 -5.24
N ARG A 60 2.16 3.86 -6.04
CA ARG A 60 3.17 4.88 -5.78
C ARG A 60 2.59 6.05 -5.04
N ALA A 61 3.36 6.56 -4.09
CA ALA A 61 3.00 7.77 -3.35
C ALA A 61 4.29 8.57 -3.15
N GLY A 62 4.48 9.60 -3.95
CA GLY A 62 5.71 10.37 -3.93
C GLY A 62 6.87 9.51 -4.35
N GLU A 63 7.92 9.48 -3.54
CA GLU A 63 9.07 8.64 -3.85
C GLU A 63 8.99 7.27 -3.20
N TYR A 64 7.83 6.92 -2.68
CA TYR A 64 7.64 5.62 -2.06
C TYR A 64 6.67 4.79 -2.87
N ARG A 65 6.70 3.49 -2.63
CA ARG A 65 5.68 2.62 -3.19
C ARG A 65 5.34 1.55 -2.18
N LEU A 66 4.08 1.19 -2.16
CA LEU A 66 3.60 0.12 -1.31
C LEU A 66 3.27 -1.08 -2.16
N ILE A 67 3.67 -2.24 -1.69
CA ILE A 67 3.29 -3.51 -2.30
C ILE A 67 2.23 -4.10 -1.38
N TYR A 68 1.09 -4.41 -1.92
CA TYR A 68 0.00 -4.90 -1.11
C TYR A 68 -0.83 -5.93 -1.88
N ALA A 69 -1.52 -6.77 -1.14
CA ALA A 69 -2.40 -7.77 -1.71
C ALA A 69 -3.83 -7.38 -1.39
N VAL A 70 -4.73 -7.64 -2.31
CA VAL A 70 -6.16 -7.42 -2.08
C VAL A 70 -6.86 -8.76 -2.16
N ASP A 71 -7.56 -9.10 -1.09
CA ASP A 71 -8.38 -10.29 -1.04
C ASP A 71 -9.82 -9.81 -1.18
N TRP A 72 -10.32 -9.88 -2.41
CA TRP A 72 -11.64 -9.35 -2.74
C TRP A 72 -12.75 -10.14 -2.07
N LYS A 73 -12.51 -11.40 -1.82
CA LYS A 73 -13.51 -12.24 -1.21
C LYS A 73 -13.71 -11.91 0.26
N ARG A 74 -12.64 -11.51 0.94
CA ARG A 74 -12.71 -11.19 2.36
C ARG A 74 -12.70 -9.71 2.65
N ASP A 75 -12.71 -8.88 1.63
CA ASP A 75 -12.64 -7.42 1.75
C ASP A 75 -11.44 -7.03 2.63
N LEU A 76 -10.28 -7.57 2.28
CA LEU A 76 -9.08 -7.37 3.08
C LEU A 76 -7.93 -6.91 2.20
N VAL A 77 -7.26 -5.84 2.65
CA VAL A 77 -6.03 -5.36 2.03
C VAL A 77 -4.89 -5.67 3.00
N ARG A 78 -3.83 -6.28 2.49
CA ARG A 78 -2.67 -6.59 3.33
C ARG A 78 -1.48 -5.87 2.75
N VAL A 79 -0.94 -4.92 3.49
CA VAL A 79 0.22 -4.14 3.05
C VAL A 79 1.47 -4.91 3.46
N LEU A 80 2.27 -5.29 2.47
CA LEU A 80 3.38 -6.22 2.66
C LEU A 80 4.74 -5.56 2.69
N ARG A 81 4.93 -4.50 1.91
CA ARG A 81 6.24 -3.85 1.83
C ARG A 81 6.11 -2.38 1.55
N LEU A 82 7.03 -1.59 2.10
CA LEU A 82 7.16 -0.18 1.78
C LEU A 82 8.56 -0.01 1.21
N GLU A 83 8.64 0.51 -0.01
CA GLU A 83 9.91 0.69 -0.68
C GLU A 83 10.10 2.12 -1.09
N SER A 84 11.32 2.55 -1.17
CA SER A 84 11.60 3.85 -1.65
C SER A 84 12.08 3.75 -3.06
N ARG A 85 11.70 4.78 -3.83
CA ARG A 85 12.10 4.79 -5.18
C ARG A 85 13.56 5.03 -5.31
N GLY A 86 14.14 4.35 -6.22
CA GLY A 86 15.47 4.63 -6.66
C GLY A 86 16.62 4.24 -5.82
N ARG A 87 16.54 4.21 -4.52
CA ARG A 87 17.62 3.94 -3.81
C ARG A 87 17.34 3.04 -2.78
N ALA A 88 18.12 2.11 -2.70
CA ALA A 88 17.90 1.17 -1.71
C ALA A 88 18.05 1.82 -0.41
N TYR A 89 17.25 1.54 0.45
CA TYR A 89 17.38 1.96 1.70
C TYR A 89 18.29 1.10 2.26
N LYS A 90 19.24 1.60 2.72
CA LYS A 90 20.21 0.74 3.28
C LYS A 90 19.86 0.45 4.67
#